data_ab56a805f7263f3b57fcc28d2807a0a8
#
_entry.id   ab56a805f7263f3b57fcc28d2807a0a8
#
_cell.length_a   1.000
_cell.length_b   1.000
_cell.length_c   1.000
_cell.angle_alpha   90.00
_cell.angle_beta   90.00
_cell.angle_gamma   90.00
#
_symmetry.space_group_name_H-M   'P 1'
#
loop_
_entity.id
_entity.type
_entity.pdbx_description
1 polymer ?
#
loop_
_entity_poly.entity_id
_entity_poly.type
_entity_poly.pdbx_seq_one_letter_code
_entity_poly.pdbx_strand_id
1 'polypeptide(L)'
;YDQPGLALLETFQYFIGNTDWSALAGPDGEQCCHNVVPYARTDGSLVGVPYDFDGAGLVNAPHALPDERLGLRTVRQRLYRGPCRSTEELQAALARFAAVRPQLTALFTDNPRLEARRKNAARSYVDEFFGVLDDPARVTSAFRRNCAP
;
A
#
# COMPACT_ATOMS: atom_id res chain seq x y z
N TYR A 1 -2.49 6.95 -16.28
CA TYR A 1 -1.41 6.92 -15.31
C TYR A 1 -0.12 6.38 -15.92
N ASP A 2 1.01 6.88 -15.45
CA ASP A 2 2.33 6.25 -15.58
C ASP A 2 2.30 4.87 -14.91
N GLN A 3 2.43 3.80 -15.69
CA GLN A 3 2.21 2.44 -15.18
C GLN A 3 3.21 2.01 -14.09
N PRO A 4 4.53 2.29 -14.21
CA PRO A 4 5.48 2.05 -13.14
C PRO A 4 5.16 2.82 -11.85
N GLY A 5 4.75 4.08 -11.97
CA GLY A 5 4.32 4.91 -10.84
C GLY A 5 3.07 4.39 -10.17
N LEU A 6 2.10 3.93 -10.96
CA LEU A 6 0.87 3.33 -10.43
C LEU A 6 1.15 2.00 -9.72
N ALA A 7 1.99 1.14 -10.28
CA ALA A 7 2.40 -0.10 -9.62
C ALA A 7 3.11 0.15 -8.28
N LEU A 8 3.91 1.21 -8.20
CA LEU A 8 4.57 1.63 -6.98
C LEU A 8 3.55 2.14 -5.94
N LEU A 9 2.58 2.95 -6.36
CA LEU A 9 1.48 3.43 -5.52
C LEU A 9 0.67 2.26 -4.93
N GLU A 10 0.27 1.30 -5.76
CA GLU A 10 -0.49 0.11 -5.33
C GLU A 10 0.30 -0.74 -4.33
N THR A 11 1.60 -0.92 -4.59
CA THR A 11 2.50 -1.61 -3.67
C THR A 11 2.66 -0.85 -2.35
N PHE A 12 2.72 0.49 -2.41
CA PHE A 12 2.76 1.34 -1.23
C PHE A 12 1.48 1.20 -0.39
N GLN A 13 0.32 1.22 -1.02
CA GLN A 13 -0.95 1.02 -0.31
C GLN A 13 -1.02 -0.36 0.36
N TYR A 14 -0.54 -1.40 -0.32
CA TYR A 14 -0.41 -2.73 0.28
C TYR A 14 0.62 -2.75 1.42
N PHE A 15 1.76 -2.06 1.28
CA PHE A 15 2.79 -1.95 2.33
C PHE A 15 2.23 -1.36 3.61
N ILE A 16 1.51 -0.24 3.54
CA ILE A 16 0.91 0.40 4.72
C ILE A 16 -0.40 -0.28 5.16
N GLY A 17 -0.94 -1.21 4.36
CA GLY A 17 -2.23 -1.88 4.61
C GLY A 17 -3.41 -0.93 4.51
N ASN A 18 -3.34 0.05 3.60
CA ASN A 18 -4.48 0.89 3.30
C ASN A 18 -5.36 0.22 2.27
N THR A 19 -6.64 0.03 2.57
CA THR A 19 -7.66 -0.49 1.67
C THR A 19 -8.71 0.55 1.30
N ASP A 20 -8.63 1.74 1.89
CA ASP A 20 -9.54 2.84 1.63
C ASP A 20 -8.96 3.81 0.60
N TRP A 21 -8.78 3.32 -0.63
CA TRP A 21 -8.25 4.11 -1.73
C TRP A 21 -8.66 3.56 -3.10
N SER A 22 -8.67 4.42 -4.11
CA SER A 22 -8.79 4.04 -5.50
C SER A 22 -8.15 5.10 -6.41
N ALA A 23 -7.34 4.66 -7.37
CA ALA A 23 -6.79 5.53 -8.41
C ALA A 23 -7.71 5.63 -9.65
N LEU A 24 -8.79 4.85 -9.72
CA LEU A 24 -9.64 4.72 -10.91
C LEU A 24 -11.09 5.12 -10.66
N ALA A 25 -11.57 5.03 -9.43
CA ALA A 25 -12.95 5.30 -9.07
C ALA A 25 -13.02 6.18 -7.83
N GLY A 26 -13.93 7.12 -7.83
CA GLY A 26 -14.32 7.89 -6.65
C GLY A 26 -15.47 7.23 -5.90
N PRO A 27 -15.90 7.83 -4.78
CA PRO A 27 -17.16 7.51 -4.11
C PRO A 27 -18.37 7.68 -5.05
N ASP A 28 -19.52 7.18 -4.63
CA ASP A 28 -20.75 7.28 -5.39
C ASP A 28 -21.03 8.75 -5.81
N GLY A 29 -21.11 8.99 -7.12
CA GLY A 29 -21.30 10.31 -7.71
C GLY A 29 -20.02 11.03 -8.14
N GLU A 30 -18.83 10.49 -7.84
CA GLU A 30 -17.53 11.01 -8.28
C GLU A 30 -16.91 10.13 -9.37
N GLN A 31 -16.31 10.75 -10.40
CA GLN A 31 -15.73 9.99 -11.51
C GLN A 31 -14.38 9.34 -11.15
N CYS A 32 -13.58 10.00 -10.36
CA CYS A 32 -12.25 9.62 -9.88
C CYS A 32 -11.86 10.59 -8.77
N CYS A 33 -11.06 10.27 -7.88
CA CYS A 33 -10.46 9.05 -7.34
C CYS A 33 -10.79 9.04 -5.84
N HIS A 34 -10.38 8.03 -5.07
CA HIS A 34 -10.58 8.03 -3.62
C HIS A 34 -9.23 7.99 -2.92
N ASN A 35 -8.96 8.97 -2.06
CA ASN A 35 -7.71 9.11 -1.30
C ASN A 35 -6.43 9.09 -2.16
N VAL A 36 -6.56 9.49 -3.43
CA VAL A 36 -5.48 9.67 -4.41
C VAL A 36 -5.78 10.89 -5.28
N VAL A 37 -4.85 11.82 -5.38
CA VAL A 37 -4.93 12.96 -6.30
C VAL A 37 -4.10 12.68 -7.54
N PRO A 38 -4.69 12.69 -8.75
CA PRO A 38 -3.95 12.58 -9.99
C PRO A 38 -3.29 13.92 -10.34
N TYR A 39 -1.98 13.93 -10.51
CA TYR A 39 -1.20 15.07 -11.00
C TYR A 39 -0.67 14.82 -12.40
N ALA A 40 -0.91 15.77 -13.31
CA ALA A 40 -0.37 15.71 -14.64
C ALA A 40 1.12 16.13 -14.64
N ARG A 41 1.96 15.33 -15.29
CA ARG A 41 3.33 15.69 -15.64
C ARG A 41 3.38 16.51 -16.93
N THR A 42 4.52 17.09 -17.23
CA THR A 42 4.74 17.87 -18.46
C THR A 42 4.63 17.05 -19.75
N ASP A 43 4.83 15.73 -19.66
CA ASP A 43 4.66 14.78 -20.76
C ASP A 43 3.24 14.28 -20.95
N GLY A 44 2.29 14.78 -20.15
CA GLY A 44 0.88 14.38 -20.17
C GLY A 44 0.54 13.12 -19.39
N SER A 45 1.53 12.42 -18.85
CA SER A 45 1.27 11.27 -17.97
C SER A 45 0.73 11.72 -16.60
N LEU A 46 0.01 10.83 -15.92
CA LEU A 46 -0.52 11.10 -14.58
C LEU A 46 0.26 10.36 -13.50
N VAL A 47 0.51 11.03 -12.39
CA VAL A 47 1.04 10.44 -11.15
C VAL A 47 -0.04 10.48 -10.08
N GLY A 48 -0.32 9.36 -9.46
CA GLY A 48 -1.20 9.30 -8.30
C GLY A 48 -0.45 9.68 -7.02
N VAL A 49 -0.91 10.69 -6.31
CA VAL A 49 -0.37 11.08 -5.00
C VAL A 49 -1.38 10.68 -3.93
N PRO A 50 -1.05 9.69 -3.09
CA PRO A 50 -1.96 9.23 -2.05
C PRO A 50 -2.00 10.21 -0.88
N TYR A 51 -3.15 10.29 -0.23
CA TYR A 51 -3.37 11.05 0.99
C TYR A 51 -4.37 10.29 1.87
N ASP A 52 -4.61 10.78 3.09
CA ASP A 52 -5.50 10.16 4.07
C ASP A 52 -5.17 8.69 4.36
N PHE A 53 -4.34 8.48 5.38
CA PHE A 53 -3.85 7.16 5.78
C PHE A 53 -4.39 6.70 7.13
N ASP A 54 -5.41 7.35 7.66
CA ASP A 54 -5.94 7.02 8.99
C ASP A 54 -6.59 5.62 9.02
N GLY A 55 -7.16 5.17 7.89
CA GLY A 55 -7.63 3.81 7.67
C GLY A 55 -6.53 2.75 7.47
N ALA A 56 -5.24 3.15 7.40
CA ALA A 56 -4.17 2.20 7.12
C ALA A 56 -3.82 1.31 8.32
N GLY A 57 -3.57 0.03 8.05
CA GLY A 57 -3.19 -0.95 9.07
C GLY A 57 -1.88 -0.63 9.81
N LEU A 58 -0.94 0.05 9.16
CA LEU A 58 0.29 0.54 9.78
C LEU A 58 0.00 1.61 10.85
N VAL A 59 -0.91 2.52 10.56
CA VAL A 59 -1.36 3.57 11.50
C VAL A 59 -2.21 2.95 12.61
N ASN A 60 -3.12 2.06 12.26
CA ASN A 60 -4.02 1.37 13.19
C ASN A 60 -4.72 2.35 14.15
N ALA A 61 -5.36 3.37 13.55
CA ALA A 61 -6.07 4.38 14.33
C ALA A 61 -7.24 3.74 15.11
N PRO A 62 -7.55 4.23 16.32
CA PRO A 62 -8.60 3.63 17.17
C PRO A 62 -10.02 3.62 16.54
N HIS A 63 -10.26 4.55 15.62
CA HIS A 63 -11.55 4.69 14.93
C HIS A 63 -11.57 3.96 13.58
N ALA A 64 -10.42 3.46 13.09
CA ALA A 64 -10.34 2.82 11.79
C ALA A 64 -11.05 1.46 11.81
N LEU A 65 -11.97 1.29 10.88
CA LEU A 65 -12.72 0.06 10.66
C LEU A 65 -12.39 -0.50 9.28
N PRO A 66 -12.28 -1.83 9.12
CA PRO A 66 -12.13 -2.42 7.80
C PRO A 66 -13.43 -2.27 6.99
N ASP A 67 -13.31 -2.15 5.67
CA ASP A 67 -14.46 -2.22 4.79
C ASP A 67 -15.05 -3.65 4.82
N GLU A 68 -16.27 -3.81 5.28
CA GLU A 68 -16.95 -5.11 5.41
C GLU A 68 -17.08 -5.84 4.07
N ARG A 69 -17.21 -5.09 2.96
CA ARG A 69 -17.29 -5.64 1.60
C ARG A 69 -16.01 -6.37 1.17
N LEU A 70 -14.88 -6.07 1.80
CA LEU A 70 -13.59 -6.71 1.53
C LEU A 70 -13.36 -7.98 2.35
N GLY A 71 -14.28 -8.34 3.28
CA GLY A 71 -14.17 -9.53 4.12
C GLY A 71 -13.00 -9.47 5.13
N LEU A 72 -12.47 -8.29 5.41
CA LEU A 72 -11.38 -8.10 6.38
C LEU A 72 -11.94 -8.01 7.79
N ARG A 73 -11.25 -8.62 8.75
CA ARG A 73 -11.64 -8.59 10.17
C ARG A 73 -11.05 -7.40 10.93
N THR A 74 -9.93 -6.89 10.47
CA THR A 74 -9.24 -5.74 11.07
C THR A 74 -8.54 -4.94 9.98
N VAL A 75 -8.33 -3.66 10.20
CA VAL A 75 -7.55 -2.79 9.28
C VAL A 75 -6.09 -3.23 9.15
N ARG A 76 -5.59 -4.04 10.08
CA ARG A 76 -4.22 -4.56 10.03
C ARG A 76 -4.02 -5.68 8.99
N GLN A 77 -5.10 -6.24 8.48
CA GLN A 77 -5.01 -7.23 7.40
C GLN A 77 -4.70 -6.52 6.08
N ARG A 78 -3.62 -6.95 5.42
CA ARG A 78 -3.28 -6.43 4.09
C ARG A 78 -4.12 -7.10 3.02
N LEU A 79 -4.61 -6.28 2.09
CA LEU A 79 -5.25 -6.72 0.86
C LEU A 79 -4.70 -5.89 -0.30
N TYR A 80 -4.20 -6.56 -1.33
CA TYR A 80 -3.83 -5.88 -2.57
C TYR A 80 -5.10 -5.55 -3.36
N ARG A 81 -5.26 -4.28 -3.74
CA ARG A 81 -6.44 -3.78 -4.46
C ARG A 81 -6.11 -3.26 -5.86
N GLY A 82 -4.88 -3.44 -6.31
CA GLY A 82 -4.48 -3.11 -7.68
C GLY A 82 -4.95 -4.14 -8.71
N PRO A 83 -4.89 -3.78 -10.00
CA PRO A 83 -5.15 -4.71 -11.10
C PRO A 83 -4.09 -5.81 -11.17
N CYS A 84 -4.40 -6.87 -11.93
CA CYS A 84 -3.46 -7.95 -12.22
C CYS A 84 -2.37 -7.45 -13.17
N ARG A 85 -1.22 -7.11 -12.61
CA ARG A 85 -0.08 -6.58 -13.34
C ARG A 85 0.79 -7.66 -13.97
N SER A 86 1.56 -7.28 -15.00
CA SER A 86 2.60 -8.15 -15.55
C SER A 86 3.64 -8.51 -14.48
N THR A 87 4.40 -9.58 -14.75
CA THR A 87 5.47 -10.01 -13.81
C THR A 87 6.53 -8.93 -13.67
N GLU A 88 6.91 -8.31 -14.77
CA GLU A 88 7.95 -7.28 -14.81
C GLU A 88 7.55 -6.03 -14.03
N GLU A 89 6.33 -5.53 -14.22
CA GLU A 89 5.83 -4.34 -13.51
C GLU A 89 5.79 -4.58 -12.00
N LEU A 90 5.24 -5.72 -11.59
CA LEU A 90 5.18 -6.07 -10.17
C LEU A 90 6.58 -6.22 -9.58
N GLN A 91 7.47 -6.96 -10.23
CA GLN A 91 8.84 -7.16 -9.75
C GLN A 91 9.61 -5.84 -9.65
N ALA A 92 9.45 -4.93 -10.61
CA ALA A 92 10.07 -3.61 -10.57
C ALA A 92 9.60 -2.81 -9.34
N ALA A 93 8.30 -2.80 -9.04
CA ALA A 93 7.76 -2.13 -7.86
C ALA A 93 8.29 -2.77 -6.56
N LEU A 94 8.26 -4.10 -6.44
CA LEU A 94 8.75 -4.82 -5.26
C LEU A 94 10.27 -4.61 -5.04
N ALA A 95 11.07 -4.60 -6.10
CA ALA A 95 12.51 -4.33 -6.03
C ALA A 95 12.81 -2.93 -5.48
N ARG A 96 11.98 -1.92 -5.79
CA ARG A 96 12.11 -0.57 -5.22
C ARG A 96 11.92 -0.60 -3.70
N PHE A 97 10.94 -1.35 -3.18
CA PHE A 97 10.75 -1.52 -1.75
C PHE A 97 11.91 -2.28 -1.10
N ALA A 98 12.37 -3.36 -1.72
CA ALA A 98 13.51 -4.13 -1.22
C ALA A 98 14.78 -3.26 -1.10
N ALA A 99 15.03 -2.40 -2.08
CA ALA A 99 16.20 -1.52 -2.10
C ALA A 99 16.21 -0.47 -0.96
N VAL A 100 15.04 -0.05 -0.49
CA VAL A 100 14.90 0.96 0.59
C VAL A 100 14.48 0.35 1.93
N ARG A 101 14.53 -0.98 2.07
CA ARG A 101 14.14 -1.69 3.30
C ARG A 101 14.79 -1.13 4.57
N PRO A 102 16.13 -0.88 4.61
CA PRO A 102 16.76 -0.33 5.82
C PRO A 102 16.20 1.04 6.19
N GLN A 103 16.00 1.90 5.19
CA GLN A 103 15.47 3.25 5.40
C GLN A 103 14.03 3.22 5.91
N LEU A 104 13.17 2.37 5.32
CA LEU A 104 11.79 2.20 5.77
C LEU A 104 11.71 1.67 7.21
N THR A 105 12.58 0.74 7.59
CA THR A 105 12.67 0.24 8.96
C THR A 105 13.09 1.36 9.91
N ALA A 106 14.13 2.12 9.56
CA ALA A 106 14.68 3.21 10.37
C ALA A 106 13.65 4.33 10.64
N LEU A 107 12.74 4.62 9.69
CA LEU A 107 11.66 5.60 9.87
C LEU A 107 10.85 5.34 11.16
N PHE A 108 10.70 4.09 11.55
CA PHE A 108 9.90 3.73 12.73
C PHE A 108 10.78 3.46 13.95
N THR A 109 11.93 2.78 13.79
CA THR A 109 12.80 2.43 14.91
C THR A 109 13.52 3.66 15.49
N ASP A 110 13.93 4.58 14.64
CA ASP A 110 14.78 5.71 15.02
C ASP A 110 13.97 6.99 15.29
N ASN A 111 12.65 6.96 15.08
CA ASN A 111 11.80 8.13 15.28
C ASN A 111 11.66 8.48 16.77
N PRO A 112 12.19 9.64 17.24
CA PRO A 112 12.15 10.00 18.66
C PRO A 112 10.74 10.37 19.16
N ARG A 113 9.79 10.62 18.24
CA ARG A 113 8.41 10.99 18.60
C ARG A 113 7.52 9.77 18.84
N LEU A 114 7.99 8.56 18.50
CA LEU A 114 7.23 7.33 18.73
C LEU A 114 7.64 6.68 20.05
N GLU A 115 6.64 6.33 20.84
CA GLU A 115 6.84 5.49 22.03
C GLU A 115 7.31 4.09 21.65
N ALA A 116 8.02 3.40 22.54
CA ALA A 116 8.58 2.07 22.32
C ALA A 116 7.55 1.05 21.83
N ARG A 117 6.34 1.06 22.41
CA ARG A 117 5.24 0.17 21.99
C ARG A 117 4.83 0.42 20.52
N ARG A 118 4.73 1.70 20.13
CA ARG A 118 4.37 2.08 18.74
C ARG A 118 5.48 1.71 17.76
N LYS A 119 6.75 1.95 18.13
CA LYS A 119 7.91 1.53 17.34
C LYS A 119 7.89 0.02 17.07
N ASN A 120 7.70 -0.79 18.11
CA ASN A 120 7.66 -2.24 17.99
C ASN A 120 6.49 -2.71 17.12
N ALA A 121 5.31 -2.12 17.29
CA ALA A 121 4.13 -2.47 16.48
C ALA A 121 4.32 -2.11 15.00
N ALA A 122 4.89 -0.94 14.70
CA ALA A 122 5.19 -0.51 13.34
C ALA A 122 6.29 -1.37 12.71
N ARG A 123 7.37 -1.65 13.45
CA ARG A 123 8.44 -2.54 13.00
C ARG A 123 7.91 -3.92 12.65
N SER A 124 7.15 -4.56 13.55
CA SER A 124 6.55 -5.87 13.27
C SER A 124 5.71 -5.84 11.99
N TYR A 125 4.92 -4.79 11.81
CA TYR A 125 4.09 -4.63 10.61
C TYR A 125 4.92 -4.48 9.34
N VAL A 126 6.01 -3.71 9.39
CA VAL A 126 6.96 -3.57 8.28
C VAL A 126 7.68 -4.89 7.98
N ASP A 127 8.13 -5.59 9.02
CA ASP A 127 8.81 -6.89 8.88
C ASP A 127 7.90 -7.95 8.24
N GLU A 128 6.59 -7.95 8.57
CA GLU A 128 5.60 -8.82 7.92
C GLU A 128 5.51 -8.59 6.40
N PHE A 129 5.52 -7.33 5.96
CA PHE A 129 5.52 -6.99 4.52
C PHE A 129 6.80 -7.52 3.84
N PHE A 130 7.97 -7.27 4.42
CA PHE A 130 9.22 -7.78 3.84
C PHE A 130 9.30 -9.31 3.88
N GLY A 131 8.70 -9.95 4.87
CA GLY A 131 8.55 -11.40 4.88
C GLY A 131 7.67 -11.93 3.73
N VAL A 132 6.74 -11.12 3.21
CA VAL A 132 6.03 -11.47 1.95
C VAL A 132 6.97 -11.34 0.76
N LEU A 133 7.76 -10.26 0.67
CA LEU A 133 8.67 -10.03 -0.44
C LEU A 133 9.79 -11.09 -0.52
N ASP A 134 10.24 -11.58 0.61
CA ASP A 134 11.31 -12.58 0.71
C ASP A 134 10.85 -13.99 0.28
N ASP A 135 9.53 -14.21 0.06
CA ASP A 135 8.95 -15.51 -0.33
C ASP A 135 8.12 -15.39 -1.63
N PRO A 136 8.60 -15.95 -2.75
CA PRO A 136 7.89 -15.88 -4.04
C PRO A 136 6.47 -16.48 -4.01
N ALA A 137 6.21 -17.50 -3.20
CA ALA A 137 4.88 -18.08 -3.08
C ALA A 137 3.92 -17.13 -2.37
N ARG A 138 4.41 -16.42 -1.34
CA ARG A 138 3.65 -15.38 -0.64
C ARG A 138 3.41 -14.16 -1.53
N VAL A 139 4.38 -13.74 -2.33
CA VAL A 139 4.19 -12.68 -3.36
C VAL A 139 3.09 -13.08 -4.33
N THR A 140 3.13 -14.29 -4.86
CA THR A 140 2.09 -14.79 -5.76
C THR A 140 0.71 -14.78 -5.09
N SER A 141 0.62 -15.24 -3.85
CA SER A 141 -0.63 -15.24 -3.10
C SER A 141 -1.15 -13.83 -2.84
N ALA A 142 -0.29 -12.92 -2.42
CA ALA A 142 -0.68 -11.56 -2.02
C ALA A 142 -1.11 -10.69 -3.21
N PHE A 143 -0.36 -10.74 -4.33
CA PHE A 143 -0.49 -9.79 -5.43
C PHE A 143 -1.17 -10.37 -6.67
N ARG A 144 -1.10 -11.68 -6.90
CA ARG A 144 -1.64 -12.30 -8.12
C ARG A 144 -2.97 -13.01 -7.93
N ARG A 145 -3.23 -13.58 -6.74
CA ARG A 145 -4.51 -14.23 -6.46
C ARG A 145 -5.59 -13.27 -6.01
N ASN A 146 -5.20 -12.13 -5.49
CA ASN A 146 -6.10 -11.12 -4.93
C ASN A 146 -6.20 -9.85 -5.78
N CYS A 147 -5.52 -9.79 -6.94
CA CYS A 147 -5.61 -8.65 -7.83
C CYS A 147 -7.01 -8.56 -8.47
N ALA A 148 -7.45 -7.33 -8.78
CA ALA A 148 -8.65 -7.10 -9.57
C ALA A 148 -8.42 -7.50 -11.03
N PRO A 149 -9.37 -8.17 -11.70
CA PRO A 149 -9.25 -8.55 -13.11
C PRO A 149 -9.23 -7.34 -14.04
#